data_c1f49918ab0cb882bf74a2586becc011
#
_entry.id   c1f49918ab0cb882bf74a2586becc011
#
_cell.length_a   1.000
_cell.length_b   1.000
_cell.length_c   1.000
_cell.angle_alpha   90.00
_cell.angle_beta   90.00
_cell.angle_gamma   90.00
#
_symmetry.space_group_name_H-M   'P 1'
#
loop_
_entity.id
_entity.type
_entity.pdbx_description
1 polymer ?
#
loop_
_entity_poly.entity_id
_entity_poly.type
_entity_poly.pdbx_seq_one_letter_code
_entity_poly.pdbx_strand_id
1 'polypeptide(L)'
;MRIYPKSLKQEAAERLSRLNCNPRKVLLVYAAVAFGVSLVAALMNVFLNSRVAQTGGLDGLEVKALWETTASVSELAITFLSPIWSLGLVAVVLGFARGKDAQPKDLTAGFHRFFAGLGLHLLTILLYLFASLIAIYIGTALMGFLADMDKLDAIMQPVVQALEADPNMAYDALAQILPWQELLACLWLPMLVIFLLSAVVVLFLSYRLRLASYYLMDGLGMGPIQAVRKSFSSMKGNVFAFIRLDLSYWWYYLLMALFGSTGLVTLIPFLLGMPQVSDLGAVGIQFLSSGALCALYWWKGAQVETTFALAYENLKIKTL
;
A
#
# COMPACT_ATOMS: atom_id res chain seq x y z
N MET A 1 -19.92 18.62 -15.36
CA MET A 1 -18.93 18.22 -16.38
C MET A 1 -18.61 16.75 -16.12
N ARG A 2 -18.77 15.86 -17.06
CA ARG A 2 -18.45 14.45 -16.88
C ARG A 2 -16.92 14.29 -17.01
N ILE A 3 -16.30 13.60 -16.09
CA ILE A 3 -14.89 13.22 -16.21
C ILE A 3 -14.79 12.18 -17.33
N TYR A 4 -14.24 12.57 -18.46
CA TYR A 4 -13.97 11.67 -19.58
C TYR A 4 -12.48 11.25 -19.54
N PRO A 5 -12.17 9.96 -19.28
CA PRO A 5 -10.78 9.53 -19.16
C PRO A 5 -9.93 9.84 -20.39
N LYS A 6 -10.52 9.75 -21.59
CA LYS A 6 -9.82 9.95 -22.85
C LYS A 6 -9.36 11.41 -23.03
N SER A 7 -10.23 12.38 -22.75
CA SER A 7 -9.90 13.80 -22.86
C SER A 7 -8.86 14.23 -21.81
N LEU A 8 -8.98 13.74 -20.55
CA LEU A 8 -8.01 14.05 -19.52
C LEU A 8 -6.62 13.49 -19.82
N LYS A 9 -6.54 12.29 -20.40
CA LYS A 9 -5.26 11.69 -20.83
C LYS A 9 -4.59 12.50 -21.94
N GLN A 10 -5.38 12.99 -22.91
CA GLN A 10 -4.89 13.85 -24.00
C GLN A 10 -4.44 15.20 -23.43
N GLU A 11 -5.24 15.84 -22.60
CA GLU A 11 -4.90 17.09 -21.94
C GLU A 11 -3.61 16.97 -21.10
N ALA A 12 -3.48 15.87 -20.32
CA ALA A 12 -2.26 15.61 -19.58
C ALA A 12 -1.03 15.49 -20.48
N ALA A 13 -1.14 14.76 -21.60
CA ALA A 13 -0.05 14.61 -22.56
C ALA A 13 0.32 15.95 -23.20
N GLU A 14 -0.68 16.77 -23.59
CA GLU A 14 -0.44 18.10 -24.17
C GLU A 14 0.21 19.05 -23.15
N ARG A 15 -0.25 19.07 -21.89
CA ARG A 15 0.36 19.92 -20.87
C ARG A 15 1.80 19.52 -20.60
N LEU A 16 2.07 18.22 -20.48
CA LEU A 16 3.43 17.71 -20.27
C LEU A 16 4.37 18.02 -21.47
N SER A 17 3.86 18.03 -22.71
CA SER A 17 4.66 18.36 -23.89
C SER A 17 5.02 19.85 -24.00
N ARG A 18 4.27 20.73 -23.34
CA ARG A 18 4.49 22.19 -23.34
C ARG A 18 5.45 22.64 -22.23
N LEU A 19 5.83 21.75 -21.32
CA LEU A 19 6.78 22.08 -20.24
C LEU A 19 8.21 22.17 -20.79
N ASN A 20 8.99 23.13 -20.29
CA ASN A 20 10.39 23.25 -20.60
C ASN A 20 11.26 22.25 -19.82
N CYS A 21 10.76 21.72 -18.70
CA CYS A 21 11.43 20.68 -17.93
C CYS A 21 11.14 19.29 -18.51
N ASN A 22 11.91 18.29 -18.07
CA ASN A 22 11.64 16.89 -18.40
C ASN A 22 10.87 16.21 -17.24
N PRO A 23 9.53 16.08 -17.34
CA PRO A 23 8.72 15.50 -16.26
C PRO A 23 9.12 14.07 -15.89
N ARG A 24 9.60 13.30 -16.90
CA ARG A 24 10.04 11.91 -16.69
C ARG A 24 11.24 11.82 -15.76
N LYS A 25 12.20 12.77 -15.86
CA LYS A 25 13.35 12.81 -14.95
C LYS A 25 12.92 13.04 -13.51
N VAL A 26 11.96 13.93 -13.27
CA VAL A 26 11.47 14.23 -11.91
C VAL A 26 10.80 13.01 -11.30
N LEU A 27 9.96 12.30 -12.07
CA LEU A 27 9.31 11.09 -11.58
C LEU A 27 10.28 9.91 -11.43
N LEU A 28 11.30 9.83 -12.29
CA LEU A 28 12.35 8.82 -12.12
C LEU A 28 13.09 9.02 -10.79
N VAL A 29 13.45 10.27 -10.45
CA VAL A 29 14.09 10.58 -9.16
C VAL A 29 13.17 10.23 -8.00
N TYR A 30 11.86 10.54 -8.11
CA TYR A 30 10.88 10.13 -7.11
C TYR A 30 10.88 8.61 -6.90
N ALA A 31 10.77 7.85 -7.99
CA ALA A 31 10.74 6.39 -7.94
C ALA A 31 12.08 5.81 -7.44
N ALA A 32 13.21 6.33 -7.92
CA ALA A 32 14.54 5.87 -7.50
C ALA A 32 14.77 6.05 -6.00
N VAL A 33 14.32 7.14 -5.40
CA VAL A 33 14.38 7.35 -3.95
C VAL A 33 13.42 6.40 -3.23
N ALA A 34 12.17 6.31 -3.67
CA ALA A 34 11.15 5.49 -3.02
C ALA A 34 11.53 3.99 -3.02
N PHE A 35 12.00 3.46 -4.15
CA PHE A 35 12.35 2.05 -4.29
C PHE A 35 13.80 1.76 -3.87
N GLY A 36 14.70 2.75 -3.98
CA GLY A 36 16.07 2.63 -3.51
C GLY A 36 16.15 2.40 -2.00
N VAL A 37 15.31 3.07 -1.23
CA VAL A 37 15.22 2.85 0.23
C VAL A 37 14.78 1.40 0.53
N SER A 38 13.79 0.87 -0.19
CA SER A 38 13.35 -0.52 -0.02
C SER A 38 14.46 -1.52 -0.40
N LEU A 39 15.24 -1.22 -1.43
CA LEU A 39 16.36 -2.06 -1.85
C LEU A 39 17.48 -2.06 -0.79
N VAL A 40 17.82 -0.90 -0.24
CA VAL A 40 18.81 -0.78 0.84
C VAL A 40 18.36 -1.57 2.07
N ALA A 41 17.08 -1.47 2.44
CA ALA A 41 16.51 -2.26 3.53
C ALA A 41 16.64 -3.78 3.27
N ALA A 42 16.34 -4.24 2.05
CA ALA A 42 16.49 -5.64 1.67
C ALA A 42 17.96 -6.11 1.74
N LEU A 43 18.91 -5.31 1.25
CA LEU A 43 20.35 -5.61 1.35
C LEU A 43 20.83 -5.70 2.80
N MET A 44 20.37 -4.77 3.65
CA MET A 44 20.69 -4.81 5.08
C MET A 44 20.13 -6.08 5.74
N ASN A 45 18.90 -6.49 5.38
CA ASN A 45 18.30 -7.73 5.87
C ASN A 45 19.18 -8.95 5.56
N VAL A 46 19.64 -9.09 4.31
CA VAL A 46 20.50 -10.20 3.91
C VAL A 46 21.84 -10.17 4.62
N PHE A 47 22.48 -9.00 4.70
CA PHE A 47 23.76 -8.85 5.37
C PHE A 47 23.67 -9.28 6.85
N LEU A 48 22.62 -8.91 7.54
CA LEU A 48 22.45 -9.19 8.95
C LEU A 48 22.03 -10.62 9.22
N ASN A 49 21.15 -11.20 8.39
CA ASN A 49 20.84 -12.62 8.46
C ASN A 49 22.11 -13.49 8.29
N SER A 50 23.01 -13.10 7.38
CA SER A 50 24.28 -13.80 7.19
C SER A 50 25.18 -13.70 8.41
N ARG A 51 25.18 -12.58 9.12
CA ARG A 51 25.94 -12.39 10.37
C ARG A 51 25.36 -13.20 11.51
N VAL A 52 24.04 -13.20 11.69
CA VAL A 52 23.35 -14.03 12.71
C VAL A 52 23.65 -15.51 12.50
N ALA A 53 23.67 -15.98 11.25
CA ALA A 53 23.98 -17.38 10.93
C ALA A 53 25.45 -17.75 11.25
N GLN A 54 26.39 -16.78 11.25
CA GLN A 54 27.83 -17.00 11.53
C GLN A 54 28.16 -16.95 13.02
N THR A 55 27.40 -16.23 13.82
CA THR A 55 27.72 -15.96 15.25
C THR A 55 27.07 -16.97 16.19
N GLY A 56 26.67 -18.10 15.94
CA GLY A 56 26.03 -19.13 16.77
C GLY A 56 26.14 -18.95 18.32
N GLY A 57 25.17 -19.48 19.08
CA GLY A 57 25.15 -19.40 20.54
C GLY A 57 24.45 -18.15 21.11
N LEU A 58 24.78 -17.76 22.35
CA LEU A 58 24.16 -16.62 23.04
C LEU A 58 24.44 -15.29 22.34
N ASP A 59 25.64 -15.10 21.80
CA ASP A 59 26.04 -13.91 21.04
C ASP A 59 25.16 -13.77 19.77
N GLY A 60 24.75 -14.89 19.16
CA GLY A 60 23.84 -14.91 18.04
C GLY A 60 22.42 -14.41 18.40
N LEU A 61 21.93 -14.67 19.62
CA LEU A 61 20.64 -14.19 20.09
C LEU A 61 20.63 -12.68 20.33
N GLU A 62 21.72 -12.14 20.90
CA GLU A 62 21.86 -10.69 21.08
C GLU A 62 21.92 -9.95 19.74
N VAL A 63 22.70 -10.46 18.79
CA VAL A 63 22.78 -9.91 17.43
C VAL A 63 21.42 -9.96 16.74
N LYS A 64 20.67 -11.04 16.91
CA LYS A 64 19.31 -11.19 16.36
C LYS A 64 18.34 -10.18 16.98
N ALA A 65 18.35 -9.99 18.30
CA ALA A 65 17.49 -9.03 18.99
C ALA A 65 17.77 -7.58 18.57
N LEU A 66 19.07 -7.19 18.49
CA LEU A 66 19.48 -5.89 17.97
C LEU A 66 19.02 -5.69 16.52
N TRP A 67 19.10 -6.75 15.72
CA TRP A 67 18.66 -6.73 14.34
C TRP A 67 17.17 -6.52 14.21
N GLU A 68 16.34 -7.33 14.88
CA GLU A 68 14.89 -7.21 14.86
C GLU A 68 14.44 -5.81 15.30
N THR A 69 15.11 -5.24 16.30
CA THR A 69 14.89 -3.87 16.75
C THR A 69 15.24 -2.85 15.67
N THR A 70 16.40 -2.99 15.03
CA THR A 70 16.87 -2.06 13.99
C THR A 70 15.99 -2.15 12.74
N ALA A 71 15.58 -3.35 12.32
CA ALA A 71 14.66 -3.58 11.24
C ALA A 71 13.31 -2.92 11.51
N SER A 72 12.73 -3.12 12.69
CA SER A 72 11.48 -2.52 13.11
C SER A 72 11.54 -0.99 13.11
N VAL A 73 12.61 -0.40 13.61
CA VAL A 73 12.81 1.06 13.59
C VAL A 73 12.95 1.58 12.16
N SER A 74 13.66 0.88 11.29
CA SER A 74 13.79 1.28 9.88
C SER A 74 12.46 1.20 9.13
N GLU A 75 11.66 0.16 9.36
CA GLU A 75 10.31 0.03 8.78
C GLU A 75 9.37 1.13 9.26
N LEU A 76 9.40 1.46 10.55
CA LEU A 76 8.66 2.60 11.09
C LEU A 76 9.08 3.91 10.42
N ALA A 77 10.39 4.17 10.29
CA ALA A 77 10.90 5.37 9.64
C ALA A 77 10.42 5.46 8.19
N ILE A 78 10.49 4.37 7.42
CA ILE A 78 10.00 4.31 6.04
C ILE A 78 8.48 4.57 5.99
N THR A 79 7.73 3.95 6.90
CA THR A 79 6.27 4.10 6.98
C THR A 79 5.85 5.56 7.22
N PHE A 80 6.60 6.31 8.02
CA PHE A 80 6.31 7.72 8.29
C PHE A 80 6.88 8.69 7.24
N LEU A 81 8.01 8.38 6.63
CA LEU A 81 8.65 9.26 5.64
C LEU A 81 8.06 9.10 4.23
N SER A 82 7.65 7.89 3.84
CA SER A 82 7.08 7.59 2.53
C SER A 82 5.86 8.47 2.17
N PRO A 83 4.87 8.68 3.06
CA PRO A 83 3.74 9.56 2.77
C PRO A 83 4.15 11.02 2.55
N ILE A 84 5.17 11.50 3.29
CA ILE A 84 5.67 12.86 3.15
C ILE A 84 6.38 13.04 1.81
N TRP A 85 7.17 12.03 1.39
CA TRP A 85 7.77 11.99 0.08
C TRP A 85 6.71 11.97 -1.04
N SER A 86 5.62 11.23 -0.86
CA SER A 86 4.50 11.20 -1.79
C SER A 86 3.75 12.54 -1.89
N LEU A 87 3.68 13.33 -0.81
CA LEU A 87 3.15 14.70 -0.85
C LEU A 87 4.00 15.62 -1.73
N GLY A 88 5.32 15.44 -1.73
CA GLY A 88 6.22 16.15 -2.66
C GLY A 88 5.87 15.85 -4.13
N LEU A 89 5.60 14.59 -4.44
CA LEU A 89 5.10 14.21 -5.76
C LEU A 89 3.78 14.91 -6.11
N VAL A 90 2.82 14.93 -5.17
CA VAL A 90 1.54 15.64 -5.38
C VAL A 90 1.75 17.11 -5.69
N ALA A 91 2.67 17.79 -5.01
CA ALA A 91 2.99 19.20 -5.29
C ALA A 91 3.52 19.39 -6.71
N VAL A 92 4.46 18.53 -7.13
CA VAL A 92 5.06 18.56 -8.46
C VAL A 92 4.01 18.32 -9.56
N VAL A 93 3.18 17.28 -9.41
CA VAL A 93 2.17 16.95 -10.44
C VAL A 93 1.05 17.99 -10.51
N LEU A 94 0.71 18.65 -9.40
CA LEU A 94 -0.15 19.84 -9.42
C LEU A 94 0.49 20.98 -10.21
N GLY A 95 1.81 21.18 -10.07
CA GLY A 95 2.58 22.11 -10.91
C GLY A 95 2.44 21.77 -12.37
N PHE A 96 2.68 20.52 -12.77
CA PHE A 96 2.53 20.06 -14.15
C PHE A 96 1.10 20.25 -14.70
N ALA A 97 0.09 19.93 -13.90
CA ALA A 97 -1.30 20.15 -14.27
C ALA A 97 -1.63 21.63 -14.50
N ARG A 98 -0.90 22.55 -13.88
CA ARG A 98 -1.02 24.00 -14.05
C ARG A 98 -0.05 24.59 -15.08
N GLY A 99 0.69 23.75 -15.81
CA GLY A 99 1.68 24.17 -16.80
C GLY A 99 2.94 24.80 -16.20
N LYS A 100 3.27 24.51 -14.94
CA LYS A 100 4.49 24.99 -14.29
C LYS A 100 5.59 23.95 -14.41
N ASP A 101 6.78 24.41 -14.73
CA ASP A 101 7.98 23.59 -14.69
C ASP A 101 8.34 23.22 -13.25
N ALA A 102 8.79 21.98 -13.05
CA ALA A 102 9.28 21.52 -11.77
C ALA A 102 10.64 20.81 -11.91
N GLN A 103 11.43 20.90 -10.86
CA GLN A 103 12.74 20.26 -10.74
C GLN A 103 12.68 19.12 -9.71
N PRO A 104 13.63 18.17 -9.74
CA PRO A 104 13.69 17.09 -8.73
C PRO A 104 13.74 17.60 -7.28
N LYS A 105 14.33 18.78 -7.03
CA LYS A 105 14.35 19.41 -5.71
C LYS A 105 12.95 19.78 -5.20
N ASP A 106 11.99 20.01 -6.10
CA ASP A 106 10.62 20.39 -5.70
C ASP A 106 9.86 19.22 -5.09
N LEU A 107 10.37 17.97 -5.23
CA LEU A 107 9.89 16.81 -4.51
C LEU A 107 10.04 16.94 -2.97
N THR A 108 10.97 17.78 -2.52
CA THR A 108 11.12 18.07 -1.08
C THR A 108 10.02 18.98 -0.52
N ALA A 109 9.13 19.52 -1.36
CA ALA A 109 8.02 20.36 -0.93
C ALA A 109 7.11 19.68 0.12
N GLY A 110 7.01 18.34 0.10
CA GLY A 110 6.30 17.58 1.12
C GLY A 110 6.86 17.79 2.54
N PHE A 111 8.18 17.94 2.67
CA PHE A 111 8.84 18.14 3.97
C PHE A 111 8.54 19.50 4.58
N HIS A 112 8.22 20.54 3.79
CA HIS A 112 7.78 21.83 4.31
C HIS A 112 6.44 21.73 5.05
N ARG A 113 5.67 20.67 4.80
CA ARG A 113 4.40 20.36 5.45
C ARG A 113 4.44 19.05 6.23
N PHE A 114 5.60 18.73 6.80
CA PHE A 114 5.87 17.47 7.49
C PHE A 114 4.77 17.10 8.49
N PHE A 115 4.48 17.96 9.46
CA PHE A 115 3.49 17.67 10.50
C PHE A 115 2.07 17.56 9.96
N ALA A 116 1.71 18.37 8.96
CA ALA A 116 0.40 18.27 8.33
C ALA A 116 0.29 16.98 7.49
N GLY A 117 1.36 16.60 6.80
CA GLY A 117 1.45 15.34 6.07
C GLY A 117 1.39 14.13 6.99
N LEU A 118 2.16 14.14 8.06
CA LEU A 118 2.13 13.10 9.10
C LEU A 118 0.73 13.00 9.73
N GLY A 119 0.11 14.13 10.07
CA GLY A 119 -1.25 14.16 10.61
C GLY A 119 -2.28 13.60 9.61
N LEU A 120 -2.13 13.89 8.32
CA LEU A 120 -3.00 13.29 7.29
C LEU A 120 -2.81 11.77 7.21
N HIS A 121 -1.56 11.31 7.26
CA HIS A 121 -1.25 9.89 7.21
C HIS A 121 -1.82 9.14 8.41
N LEU A 122 -1.58 9.64 9.63
CA LEU A 122 -2.12 9.06 10.86
C LEU A 122 -3.65 9.05 10.86
N LEU A 123 -4.29 10.15 10.43
CA LEU A 123 -5.74 10.21 10.30
C LEU A 123 -6.27 9.19 9.27
N THR A 124 -5.55 9.00 8.18
CA THR A 124 -5.89 8.02 7.14
C THR A 124 -5.77 6.59 7.70
N ILE A 125 -4.69 6.25 8.41
CA ILE A 125 -4.53 4.95 9.07
C ILE A 125 -5.66 4.73 10.08
N LEU A 126 -5.97 5.72 10.91
CA LEU A 126 -7.05 5.62 11.91
C LEU A 126 -8.41 5.34 11.25
N LEU A 127 -8.71 6.03 10.14
CA LEU A 127 -9.95 5.81 9.39
C LEU A 127 -10.01 4.40 8.77
N TYR A 128 -8.90 3.90 8.22
CA TYR A 128 -8.83 2.53 7.70
C TYR A 128 -8.96 1.50 8.81
N LEU A 129 -8.28 1.70 9.94
CA LEU A 129 -8.37 0.81 11.10
C LEU A 129 -9.82 0.73 11.61
N PHE A 130 -10.46 1.89 11.79
CA PHE A 130 -11.85 1.94 12.24
C PHE A 130 -12.81 1.27 11.25
N ALA A 131 -12.64 1.54 9.95
CA ALA A 131 -13.44 0.91 8.90
C ALA A 131 -13.24 -0.62 8.86
N SER A 132 -12.01 -1.09 9.03
CA SER A 132 -11.68 -2.52 9.07
C SER A 132 -12.28 -3.19 10.30
N LEU A 133 -12.22 -2.56 11.48
CA LEU A 133 -12.85 -3.08 12.70
C LEU A 133 -14.37 -3.23 12.52
N ILE A 134 -15.05 -2.25 11.92
CA ILE A 134 -16.48 -2.35 11.62
C ILE A 134 -16.75 -3.50 10.63
N ALA A 135 -15.93 -3.64 9.59
CA ALA A 135 -16.09 -4.72 8.61
C ALA A 135 -15.89 -6.09 9.24
N ILE A 136 -14.88 -6.23 10.12
CA ILE A 136 -14.65 -7.46 10.90
C ILE A 136 -15.82 -7.74 11.81
N TYR A 137 -16.31 -6.75 12.56
CA TYR A 137 -17.47 -6.93 13.46
C TYR A 137 -18.72 -7.39 12.70
N ILE A 138 -19.04 -6.76 11.57
CA ILE A 138 -20.16 -7.20 10.73
C ILE A 138 -19.91 -8.60 10.17
N GLY A 139 -18.68 -8.87 9.73
CA GLY A 139 -18.29 -10.17 9.19
C GLY A 139 -18.40 -11.29 10.22
N THR A 140 -17.96 -11.06 11.46
CA THR A 140 -18.11 -12.06 12.56
C THR A 140 -19.57 -12.27 12.93
N ALA A 141 -20.39 -11.23 12.94
CA ALA A 141 -21.85 -11.40 13.13
C ALA A 141 -22.48 -12.24 12.01
N LEU A 142 -22.05 -12.06 10.76
CA LEU A 142 -22.51 -12.88 9.62
C LEU A 142 -21.97 -14.32 9.68
N MET A 143 -20.83 -14.54 10.31
CA MET A 143 -20.22 -15.87 10.43
C MET A 143 -21.17 -16.86 11.13
N GLY A 144 -21.90 -16.44 12.16
CA GLY A 144 -22.90 -17.24 12.85
C GLY A 144 -24.07 -17.71 11.95
N PHE A 145 -24.29 -17.02 10.81
CA PHE A 145 -25.30 -17.42 9.82
C PHE A 145 -24.74 -18.23 8.65
N LEU A 146 -23.44 -18.07 8.36
CA LEU A 146 -22.79 -18.66 7.18
C LEU A 146 -21.98 -19.92 7.52
N ALA A 147 -21.47 -20.03 8.73
CA ALA A 147 -20.76 -21.21 9.20
C ALA A 147 -21.74 -22.22 9.77
N ASP A 148 -21.47 -23.49 9.53
CA ASP A 148 -22.15 -24.60 10.20
C ASP A 148 -21.54 -24.74 11.61
N MET A 149 -22.18 -24.11 12.59
CA MET A 149 -21.65 -24.03 13.96
C MET A 149 -21.55 -25.40 14.61
N ASP A 150 -22.48 -26.33 14.31
CA ASP A 150 -22.45 -27.71 14.85
C ASP A 150 -21.22 -28.46 14.30
N LYS A 151 -20.88 -28.28 13.04
CA LYS A 151 -19.65 -28.84 12.47
C LYS A 151 -18.40 -28.19 13.05
N LEU A 152 -18.42 -26.86 13.23
CA LEU A 152 -17.30 -26.14 13.80
C LEU A 152 -17.01 -26.61 15.22
N ASP A 153 -18.03 -26.76 16.02
CA ASP A 153 -17.93 -27.29 17.39
C ASP A 153 -17.38 -28.73 17.39
N ALA A 154 -17.87 -29.61 16.50
CA ALA A 154 -17.35 -30.94 16.34
C ALA A 154 -15.86 -30.99 15.94
N ILE A 155 -15.44 -30.11 15.03
CA ILE A 155 -14.03 -29.95 14.60
C ILE A 155 -13.15 -29.44 15.74
N MET A 156 -13.66 -28.54 16.59
CA MET A 156 -12.89 -27.94 17.67
C MET A 156 -12.87 -28.80 18.98
N GLN A 157 -13.75 -29.76 19.11
CA GLN A 157 -13.81 -30.64 20.30
C GLN A 157 -12.47 -31.29 20.67
N PRO A 158 -11.68 -31.88 19.75
CA PRO A 158 -10.40 -32.48 20.08
C PRO A 158 -9.40 -31.47 20.67
N VAL A 159 -9.46 -30.23 20.18
CA VAL A 159 -8.57 -29.14 20.62
C VAL A 159 -8.98 -28.68 22.03
N VAL A 160 -10.28 -28.56 22.30
CA VAL A 160 -10.81 -28.21 23.64
C VAL A 160 -10.44 -29.29 24.66
N GLN A 161 -10.61 -30.56 24.32
CA GLN A 161 -10.24 -31.69 25.21
C GLN A 161 -8.73 -31.72 25.49
N ALA A 162 -7.90 -31.42 24.50
CA ALA A 162 -6.45 -31.36 24.68
C ALA A 162 -6.04 -30.20 25.61
N LEU A 163 -6.68 -29.03 25.48
CA LEU A 163 -6.46 -27.88 26.37
C LEU A 163 -6.98 -28.09 27.78
N GLU A 164 -8.07 -28.83 27.95
CA GLU A 164 -8.57 -29.22 29.26
C GLU A 164 -7.63 -30.20 29.97
N ALA A 165 -6.99 -31.11 29.20
CA ALA A 165 -6.02 -32.06 29.72
C ALA A 165 -4.67 -31.42 30.08
N ASP A 166 -4.21 -30.47 29.29
CA ASP A 166 -2.97 -29.69 29.51
C ASP A 166 -3.16 -28.21 29.11
N PRO A 167 -3.55 -27.35 30.09
CA PRO A 167 -3.75 -25.92 29.84
C PRO A 167 -2.49 -25.16 29.35
N ASN A 168 -1.28 -25.74 29.57
CA ASN A 168 -0.02 -25.15 29.18
C ASN A 168 0.56 -25.79 27.92
N MET A 169 -0.26 -26.51 27.15
CA MET A 169 0.20 -27.17 25.93
C MET A 169 0.86 -26.17 24.96
N ALA A 170 2.04 -26.55 24.46
CA ALA A 170 2.77 -25.71 23.52
C ALA A 170 1.98 -25.47 22.21
N TYR A 171 2.10 -24.26 21.66
CA TYR A 171 1.39 -23.86 20.42
C TYR A 171 1.63 -24.83 19.25
N ASP A 172 2.85 -25.35 19.12
CA ASP A 172 3.22 -26.30 18.07
C ASP A 172 2.49 -27.65 18.21
N ALA A 173 2.22 -28.09 19.44
CA ALA A 173 1.45 -29.30 19.72
C ALA A 173 -0.04 -29.10 19.39
N LEU A 174 -0.59 -27.94 19.74
CA LEU A 174 -1.95 -27.53 19.36
C LEU A 174 -2.14 -27.48 17.84
N ALA A 175 -1.16 -26.93 17.13
CA ALA A 175 -1.20 -26.81 15.66
C ALA A 175 -1.21 -28.19 14.96
N GLN A 176 -0.66 -29.24 15.58
CA GLN A 176 -0.68 -30.60 15.06
C GLN A 176 -2.02 -31.32 15.27
N ILE A 177 -2.75 -30.97 16.33
CA ILE A 177 -4.06 -31.57 16.65
C ILE A 177 -5.16 -30.91 15.80
N LEU A 178 -4.96 -29.66 15.35
CA LEU A 178 -5.97 -28.90 14.61
C LEU A 178 -6.21 -29.52 13.22
N PRO A 179 -7.42 -29.96 12.89
CA PRO A 179 -7.74 -30.50 11.56
C PRO A 179 -7.93 -29.38 10.56
N TRP A 180 -6.81 -28.78 10.11
CA TRP A 180 -6.78 -27.59 9.26
C TRP A 180 -7.62 -27.69 7.98
N GLN A 181 -7.66 -28.89 7.38
CA GLN A 181 -8.40 -29.09 6.12
C GLN A 181 -9.91 -28.96 6.35
N GLU A 182 -10.42 -29.58 7.42
CA GLU A 182 -11.84 -29.55 7.77
C GLU A 182 -12.25 -28.15 8.25
N LEU A 183 -11.40 -27.51 9.06
CA LEU A 183 -11.60 -26.15 9.53
C LEU A 183 -11.66 -25.17 8.36
N LEU A 184 -10.71 -25.25 7.42
CA LEU A 184 -10.72 -24.43 6.22
C LEU A 184 -11.95 -24.70 5.35
N ALA A 185 -12.36 -25.96 5.19
CA ALA A 185 -13.56 -26.32 4.45
C ALA A 185 -14.84 -25.73 5.08
N CYS A 186 -14.90 -25.62 6.42
CA CYS A 186 -16.02 -25.04 7.13
C CYS A 186 -16.01 -23.50 7.06
N LEU A 187 -14.83 -22.89 7.16
CA LEU A 187 -14.67 -21.44 7.31
C LEU A 187 -14.40 -20.67 6.00
N TRP A 188 -14.10 -21.36 4.87
CA TRP A 188 -13.71 -20.69 3.64
C TRP A 188 -14.75 -19.68 3.14
N LEU A 189 -16.04 -20.04 3.19
CA LEU A 189 -17.13 -19.17 2.72
C LEU A 189 -17.32 -17.95 3.64
N PRO A 190 -17.43 -18.07 4.97
CA PRO A 190 -17.42 -16.92 5.87
C PRO A 190 -16.20 -16.03 5.71
N MET A 191 -15.00 -16.60 5.62
CA MET A 191 -13.76 -15.84 5.41
C MET A 191 -13.76 -15.07 4.10
N LEU A 192 -14.25 -15.69 3.02
CA LEU A 192 -14.40 -15.01 1.73
C LEU A 192 -15.34 -13.82 1.83
N VAL A 193 -16.48 -13.98 2.49
CA VAL A 193 -17.46 -12.90 2.67
C VAL A 193 -16.87 -11.75 3.50
N ILE A 194 -16.17 -12.06 4.61
CA ILE A 194 -15.48 -11.05 5.42
C ILE A 194 -14.42 -10.32 4.60
N PHE A 195 -13.62 -11.06 3.84
CA PHE A 195 -12.60 -10.49 2.96
C PHE A 195 -13.22 -9.54 1.90
N LEU A 196 -14.26 -9.98 1.21
CA LEU A 196 -14.93 -9.16 0.20
C LEU A 196 -15.58 -7.91 0.81
N LEU A 197 -16.22 -8.04 1.96
CA LEU A 197 -16.82 -6.91 2.68
C LEU A 197 -15.73 -5.90 3.08
N SER A 198 -14.64 -6.36 3.66
CA SER A 198 -13.50 -5.52 4.04
C SER A 198 -12.88 -4.85 2.83
N ALA A 199 -12.69 -5.57 1.74
CA ALA A 199 -12.15 -5.03 0.48
C ALA A 199 -13.05 -3.92 -0.09
N VAL A 200 -14.38 -4.10 -0.09
CA VAL A 200 -15.33 -3.08 -0.56
C VAL A 200 -15.27 -1.82 0.32
N VAL A 201 -15.25 -1.98 1.65
CA VAL A 201 -15.18 -0.85 2.58
C VAL A 201 -13.87 -0.09 2.43
N VAL A 202 -12.73 -0.79 2.38
CA VAL A 202 -11.40 -0.19 2.18
C VAL A 202 -11.32 0.51 0.82
N LEU A 203 -11.80 -0.11 -0.25
CA LEU A 203 -11.83 0.47 -1.59
C LEU A 203 -12.67 1.75 -1.61
N PHE A 204 -13.87 1.71 -1.05
CA PHE A 204 -14.74 2.89 -0.97
C PHE A 204 -14.08 4.04 -0.20
N LEU A 205 -13.46 3.74 0.93
CA LEU A 205 -12.77 4.72 1.76
C LEU A 205 -11.54 5.29 1.03
N SER A 206 -10.76 4.45 0.33
CA SER A 206 -9.59 4.88 -0.43
C SER A 206 -9.95 5.89 -1.51
N TYR A 207 -11.06 5.68 -2.23
CA TYR A 207 -11.54 6.67 -3.20
C TYR A 207 -11.99 7.96 -2.53
N ARG A 208 -12.65 7.88 -1.37
CA ARG A 208 -13.08 9.07 -0.63
C ARG A 208 -11.90 9.90 -0.12
N LEU A 209 -10.79 9.27 0.25
CA LEU A 209 -9.59 9.91 0.77
C LEU A 209 -8.61 10.36 -0.33
N ARG A 210 -8.79 9.88 -1.56
CA ARG A 210 -7.82 10.05 -2.65
C ARG A 210 -7.38 11.49 -2.91
N LEU A 211 -8.29 12.45 -2.78
CA LEU A 211 -8.00 13.87 -3.03
C LEU A 211 -7.47 14.62 -1.81
N ALA A 212 -7.39 13.97 -0.63
CA ALA A 212 -6.98 14.64 0.60
C ALA A 212 -5.55 15.19 0.51
N SER A 213 -4.61 14.44 -0.08
CA SER A 213 -3.24 14.87 -0.31
C SER A 213 -3.16 16.09 -1.27
N TYR A 214 -4.00 16.11 -2.31
CA TYR A 214 -4.10 17.24 -3.23
C TYR A 214 -4.61 18.49 -2.52
N TYR A 215 -5.70 18.38 -1.74
CA TYR A 215 -6.21 19.51 -0.94
C TYR A 215 -5.19 20.00 0.08
N LEU A 216 -4.46 19.07 0.73
CA LEU A 216 -3.44 19.44 1.69
C LEU A 216 -2.32 20.24 1.05
N MET A 217 -1.82 19.84 -0.11
CA MET A 217 -0.71 20.50 -0.79
C MET A 217 -1.11 21.79 -1.50
N ASP A 218 -2.36 21.88 -1.97
CA ASP A 218 -2.87 23.04 -2.69
C ASP A 218 -3.36 24.17 -1.77
N GLY A 219 -3.89 23.84 -0.60
CA GLY A 219 -4.43 24.81 0.36
C GLY A 219 -3.39 25.38 1.30
N LEU A 220 -3.00 26.66 1.16
CA LEU A 220 -2.15 27.35 2.13
C LEU A 220 -2.83 27.34 3.50
N GLY A 221 -2.18 26.74 4.52
CA GLY A 221 -2.71 26.67 5.89
C GLY A 221 -3.80 25.63 6.14
N MET A 222 -4.15 24.78 5.16
CA MET A 222 -5.15 23.73 5.35
C MET A 222 -4.59 22.62 6.25
N GLY A 223 -5.35 22.26 7.30
CA GLY A 223 -5.02 21.15 8.19
C GLY A 223 -5.50 19.78 7.63
N PRO A 224 -5.00 18.66 8.21
CA PRO A 224 -5.33 17.31 7.76
C PRO A 224 -6.84 17.00 7.76
N ILE A 225 -7.54 17.37 8.84
CA ILE A 225 -8.99 17.12 8.98
C ILE A 225 -9.78 17.88 7.91
N GLN A 226 -9.41 19.12 7.62
CA GLN A 226 -10.06 19.93 6.60
C GLN A 226 -9.82 19.35 5.20
N ALA A 227 -8.60 18.85 4.92
CA ALA A 227 -8.25 18.19 3.66
C ALA A 227 -9.08 16.92 3.45
N VAL A 228 -9.21 16.08 4.49
CA VAL A 228 -10.07 14.88 4.46
C VAL A 228 -11.53 15.28 4.23
N ARG A 229 -12.07 16.22 4.99
CA ARG A 229 -13.47 16.69 4.84
C ARG A 229 -13.76 17.18 3.42
N LYS A 230 -12.86 17.98 2.83
CA LYS A 230 -12.99 18.46 1.45
C LYS A 230 -12.91 17.32 0.44
N SER A 231 -12.00 16.36 0.64
CA SER A 231 -11.89 15.18 -0.20
C SER A 231 -13.20 14.38 -0.20
N PHE A 232 -13.76 14.11 0.97
CA PHE A 232 -15.06 13.42 1.09
C PHE A 232 -16.18 14.17 0.37
N SER A 233 -16.26 15.48 0.52
CA SER A 233 -17.27 16.32 -0.14
C SER A 233 -17.12 16.29 -1.66
N SER A 234 -15.91 16.48 -2.18
CA SER A 234 -15.64 16.53 -3.62
C SER A 234 -15.82 15.18 -4.30
N MET A 235 -15.55 14.09 -3.58
CA MET A 235 -15.75 12.74 -4.11
C MET A 235 -17.20 12.27 -4.03
N LYS A 236 -18.11 13.01 -3.38
CA LYS A 236 -19.54 12.70 -3.37
C LYS A 236 -20.10 12.80 -4.79
N GLY A 237 -20.59 11.65 -5.32
CA GLY A 237 -21.10 11.54 -6.70
C GLY A 237 -20.02 11.39 -7.79
N ASN A 238 -18.73 11.50 -7.47
CA ASN A 238 -17.63 11.42 -8.44
C ASN A 238 -16.79 10.14 -8.33
N VAL A 239 -17.03 9.29 -7.34
CA VAL A 239 -16.28 8.03 -7.11
C VAL A 239 -16.23 7.16 -8.37
N PHE A 240 -17.38 6.91 -9.02
CA PHE A 240 -17.44 6.10 -10.24
C PHE A 240 -16.66 6.70 -11.41
N ALA A 241 -16.57 8.03 -11.48
CA ALA A 241 -15.78 8.69 -12.51
C ALA A 241 -14.26 8.43 -12.29
N PHE A 242 -13.81 8.42 -11.04
CA PHE A 242 -12.44 8.07 -10.70
C PHE A 242 -12.15 6.58 -10.88
N ILE A 243 -13.08 5.68 -10.51
CA ILE A 243 -12.97 4.25 -10.82
C ILE A 243 -12.78 4.03 -12.32
N ARG A 244 -13.61 4.71 -13.15
CA ARG A 244 -13.48 4.62 -14.61
C ARG A 244 -12.15 5.17 -15.11
N LEU A 245 -11.62 6.21 -14.46
CA LEU A 245 -10.30 6.76 -14.78
C LEU A 245 -9.20 5.75 -14.45
N ASP A 246 -9.25 5.11 -13.28
CA ASP A 246 -8.31 4.05 -12.89
C ASP A 246 -8.39 2.85 -13.85
N LEU A 247 -9.60 2.37 -14.14
CA LEU A 247 -9.78 1.28 -15.10
C LEU A 247 -9.23 1.63 -16.50
N SER A 248 -9.15 2.90 -16.85
CA SER A 248 -8.52 3.30 -18.11
C SER A 248 -6.99 3.16 -18.12
N TYR A 249 -6.38 2.98 -16.95
CA TYR A 249 -4.97 2.70 -16.72
C TYR A 249 -4.72 1.31 -16.10
N TRP A 250 -5.70 0.38 -16.21
CA TRP A 250 -5.69 -0.92 -15.53
C TRP A 250 -4.38 -1.70 -15.74
N TRP A 251 -3.84 -1.70 -16.96
CA TRP A 251 -2.60 -2.38 -17.30
C TRP A 251 -1.38 -1.76 -16.58
N TYR A 252 -1.36 -0.43 -16.38
CA TYR A 252 -0.30 0.26 -15.63
C TYR A 252 -0.33 -0.17 -14.17
N TYR A 253 -1.52 -0.18 -13.56
CA TYR A 253 -1.67 -0.64 -12.19
C TYR A 253 -1.43 -2.14 -12.02
N LEU A 254 -1.79 -2.96 -13.02
CA LEU A 254 -1.46 -4.38 -13.02
C LEU A 254 0.05 -4.60 -13.00
N LEU A 255 0.80 -3.89 -13.84
CA LEU A 255 2.26 -3.96 -13.85
C LEU A 255 2.87 -3.41 -12.56
N MET A 256 2.33 -2.30 -12.01
CA MET A 256 2.75 -1.77 -10.72
C MET A 256 2.50 -2.76 -9.58
N ALA A 257 1.37 -3.43 -9.57
CA ALA A 257 1.07 -4.47 -8.59
C ALA A 257 1.97 -5.70 -8.75
N LEU A 258 2.20 -6.13 -10.00
CA LEU A 258 3.07 -7.27 -10.30
C LEU A 258 4.51 -7.03 -9.82
N PHE A 259 5.10 -5.89 -10.14
CA PHE A 259 6.47 -5.57 -9.76
C PHE A 259 6.60 -4.95 -8.36
N GLY A 260 5.54 -4.34 -7.83
CA GLY A 260 5.54 -3.69 -6.52
C GLY A 260 5.26 -4.62 -5.34
N SER A 261 4.71 -5.80 -5.61
CA SER A 261 4.40 -6.76 -4.55
C SER A 261 5.61 -7.63 -4.23
N THR A 262 5.83 -7.90 -2.96
CA THR A 262 6.73 -8.98 -2.50
C THR A 262 6.32 -10.34 -3.05
N GLY A 263 5.12 -10.44 -3.63
CA GLY A 263 4.59 -11.63 -4.27
C GLY A 263 5.44 -12.18 -5.41
N LEU A 264 6.24 -11.35 -6.12
CA LEU A 264 7.19 -11.90 -7.09
C LEU A 264 8.29 -12.72 -6.43
N VAL A 265 8.72 -12.33 -5.23
CA VAL A 265 9.74 -13.06 -4.45
C VAL A 265 9.22 -14.44 -4.04
N THR A 266 7.91 -14.58 -3.84
CA THR A 266 7.27 -15.86 -3.49
C THR A 266 6.69 -16.59 -4.71
N LEU A 267 6.13 -15.86 -5.68
CA LEU A 267 5.46 -16.43 -6.84
C LEU A 267 6.45 -17.09 -7.83
N ILE A 268 7.59 -16.45 -8.10
CA ILE A 268 8.58 -16.98 -9.03
C ILE A 268 9.15 -18.33 -8.56
N PRO A 269 9.61 -18.48 -7.30
CA PRO A 269 10.06 -19.78 -6.80
C PRO A 269 8.96 -20.83 -6.82
N PHE A 270 7.73 -20.48 -6.43
CA PHE A 270 6.59 -21.38 -6.47
C PHE A 270 6.32 -21.89 -7.88
N LEU A 271 6.32 -21.01 -8.89
CA LEU A 271 6.11 -21.39 -10.30
C LEU A 271 7.26 -22.22 -10.88
N LEU A 272 8.49 -22.01 -10.39
CA LEU A 272 9.67 -22.76 -10.82
C LEU A 272 9.89 -24.05 -10.02
N GLY A 273 9.01 -24.38 -9.07
CA GLY A 273 9.12 -25.57 -8.22
C GLY A 273 10.33 -25.52 -7.27
N MET A 274 10.85 -24.31 -6.99
CA MET A 274 11.99 -24.14 -6.08
C MET A 274 11.48 -24.09 -4.64
N PRO A 275 12.02 -24.91 -3.72
CA PRO A 275 11.50 -24.97 -2.35
C PRO A 275 11.75 -23.69 -1.53
N GLN A 276 12.84 -22.99 -1.79
CA GLN A 276 13.13 -21.68 -1.17
C GLN A 276 14.09 -20.89 -2.09
N VAL A 277 13.90 -19.56 -2.13
CA VAL A 277 14.89 -18.65 -2.75
C VAL A 277 15.97 -18.36 -1.75
N SER A 278 17.24 -18.47 -2.16
CA SER A 278 18.32 -17.96 -1.33
C SER A 278 18.16 -16.46 -1.07
N ASP A 279 18.64 -15.97 0.06
CA ASP A 279 18.59 -14.55 0.41
C ASP A 279 19.13 -13.65 -0.70
N LEU A 280 20.22 -14.05 -1.35
CA LEU A 280 20.79 -13.35 -2.52
C LEU A 280 19.84 -13.36 -3.73
N GLY A 281 19.12 -14.47 -3.96
CA GLY A 281 18.11 -14.58 -4.98
C GLY A 281 16.93 -13.62 -4.74
N ALA A 282 16.48 -13.51 -3.49
CA ALA A 282 15.44 -12.58 -3.09
C ALA A 282 15.85 -11.11 -3.33
N VAL A 283 17.10 -10.73 -3.01
CA VAL A 283 17.65 -9.40 -3.32
C VAL A 283 17.73 -9.17 -4.83
N GLY A 284 18.15 -10.16 -5.60
CA GLY A 284 18.17 -10.07 -7.07
C GLY A 284 16.79 -9.80 -7.66
N ILE A 285 15.76 -10.51 -7.18
CA ILE A 285 14.35 -10.29 -7.59
C ILE A 285 13.89 -8.89 -7.16
N GLN A 286 14.21 -8.46 -5.95
CA GLN A 286 13.87 -7.12 -5.45
C GLN A 286 14.53 -6.01 -6.29
N PHE A 287 15.79 -6.19 -6.69
CA PHE A 287 16.50 -5.25 -7.57
C PHE A 287 15.84 -5.15 -8.94
N LEU A 288 15.51 -6.27 -9.57
CA LEU A 288 14.81 -6.31 -10.86
C LEU A 288 13.42 -5.67 -10.76
N SER A 289 12.68 -5.96 -9.71
CA SER A 289 11.35 -5.38 -9.45
C SER A 289 11.45 -3.85 -9.29
N SER A 290 12.39 -3.37 -8.50
CA SER A 290 12.63 -1.93 -8.31
C SER A 290 13.03 -1.23 -9.61
N GLY A 291 13.88 -1.86 -10.42
CA GLY A 291 14.26 -1.37 -11.74
C GLY A 291 13.06 -1.30 -12.70
N ALA A 292 12.20 -2.32 -12.72
CA ALA A 292 10.99 -2.35 -13.53
C ALA A 292 10.00 -1.25 -13.10
N LEU A 293 9.83 -1.02 -11.79
CA LEU A 293 8.99 0.06 -11.27
C LEU A 293 9.53 1.44 -11.68
N CYS A 294 10.83 1.68 -11.57
CA CYS A 294 11.46 2.90 -12.05
C CYS A 294 11.22 3.12 -13.55
N ALA A 295 11.33 2.06 -14.35
CA ALA A 295 11.05 2.11 -15.78
C ALA A 295 9.58 2.44 -16.09
N LEU A 296 8.63 1.90 -15.32
CA LEU A 296 7.20 2.22 -15.43
C LEU A 296 6.92 3.69 -15.09
N TYR A 297 7.51 4.21 -14.02
CA TYR A 297 7.39 5.62 -13.66
C TYR A 297 8.00 6.53 -14.74
N TRP A 298 9.16 6.17 -15.30
CA TRP A 298 9.77 6.87 -16.41
C TRP A 298 8.88 6.89 -17.65
N TRP A 299 8.27 5.75 -17.97
CA TRP A 299 7.51 5.63 -19.23
C TRP A 299 6.16 6.33 -19.16
N LYS A 300 5.36 6.06 -18.13
CA LYS A 300 3.95 6.52 -18.06
C LYS A 300 3.60 7.25 -16.77
N GLY A 301 4.42 7.20 -15.74
CA GLY A 301 4.11 7.79 -14.43
C GLY A 301 3.70 9.25 -14.52
N ALA A 302 4.45 10.07 -15.27
CA ALA A 302 4.14 11.48 -15.41
C ALA A 302 2.75 11.73 -16.01
N GLN A 303 2.36 10.96 -17.02
CA GLN A 303 1.05 11.09 -17.65
C GLN A 303 -0.08 10.64 -16.72
N VAL A 304 0.12 9.52 -16.02
CA VAL A 304 -0.87 8.97 -15.07
C VAL A 304 -1.11 9.97 -13.94
N GLU A 305 -0.06 10.38 -13.25
CA GLU A 305 -0.15 11.27 -12.08
C GLU A 305 -0.71 12.65 -12.46
N THR A 306 -0.27 13.23 -13.61
CA THR A 306 -0.83 14.51 -14.09
C THR A 306 -2.30 14.39 -14.48
N THR A 307 -2.74 13.25 -15.00
CA THR A 307 -4.17 13.02 -15.31
C THR A 307 -5.03 13.10 -14.05
N PHE A 308 -4.56 12.55 -12.91
CA PHE A 308 -5.27 12.66 -11.63
C PHE A 308 -5.24 14.07 -11.05
N ALA A 309 -4.12 14.77 -11.20
CA ALA A 309 -4.05 16.18 -10.80
C ALA A 309 -5.02 17.07 -11.61
N LEU A 310 -5.17 16.83 -12.91
CA LEU A 310 -6.18 17.49 -13.74
C LEU A 310 -7.61 17.14 -13.33
N ALA A 311 -7.87 15.87 -12.99
CA ALA A 311 -9.17 15.47 -12.47
C ALA A 311 -9.52 16.20 -11.16
N TYR A 312 -8.52 16.38 -10.28
CA TYR A 312 -8.67 17.19 -9.07
C TYR A 312 -8.97 18.67 -9.39
N GLU A 313 -8.21 19.32 -10.28
CA GLU A 313 -8.43 20.71 -10.67
C GLU A 313 -9.85 20.92 -11.24
N ASN A 314 -10.31 20.01 -12.08
CA ASN A 314 -11.65 20.04 -12.64
C ASN A 314 -12.77 19.91 -11.59
N LEU A 315 -12.52 19.19 -10.50
CA LEU A 315 -13.46 19.09 -9.39
C LEU A 315 -13.41 20.32 -8.49
N LYS A 316 -12.23 20.89 -8.26
CA LYS A 316 -12.05 22.07 -7.43
C LYS A 316 -12.82 23.28 -7.99
N ILE A 317 -12.79 23.50 -9.30
CA ILE A 317 -13.52 24.57 -9.99
C ILE A 317 -15.04 24.48 -9.74
N LYS A 318 -15.58 23.28 -9.53
CA LYS A 318 -17.01 23.06 -9.27
C LYS A 318 -17.45 23.30 -7.83
N THR A 319 -16.50 23.26 -6.90
CA THR A 319 -16.77 23.36 -5.46
C THR A 319 -16.51 24.78 -4.93
N LEU A 320 -16.00 25.68 -5.76
CA LEU A 320 -15.92 27.12 -5.59
C LEU A 320 -17.16 27.80 -6.18
#